data_681dec1d7089146a35ea64779f2e9d64
#
_entry.id   681dec1d7089146a35ea64779f2e9d64
#
_cell.length_a   1.000
_cell.length_b   1.000
_cell.length_c   1.000
_cell.angle_alpha   90.00
_cell.angle_beta   90.00
_cell.angle_gamma   90.00
#
_symmetry.space_group_name_H-M   'P 1'
#
loop_
_entity.id
_entity.type
_entity.pdbx_description
1 polymer ?
#
loop_
_entity_poly.entity_id
_entity_poly.type
_entity_poly.pdbx_seq_one_letter_code
_entity_poly.pdbx_strand_id
1 'polypeptide(L)'
;FKQKTAYEMLRSFVGSEMCIRDRLWKTYPHSHLGASGEDVGLPDGQIGNSEVGHLNIGAGRIVYQSLTKITKDIETGAFFKKKALVHAMENVKSHGSALHLLGLVSPGGVHSSEKHLFGLLEMARQYGLTNVYIHAFLDGRDVLPRSAGAYLQELEEECKTVGVGEIATISGRYYAMDRDKRWDRTEKAYRAVALSEGNTAEDAQSCLAQSYNADVSDEFVVPTVIHKHPVQDGDSVIFFNFRPDRARQLTSAFVMPNFDGFKRPKKLDVYFATMTRYEDCLLYTSPSPR
;
A
#
# COMPACT_ATOMS: atom_id res chain seq x y z
N PHE A 1 -42.33 1.75 -24.06
CA PHE A 1 -41.01 1.30 -24.58
C PHE A 1 -40.53 0.17 -23.68
N LYS A 2 -40.55 -1.11 -24.17
CA LYS A 2 -39.86 -2.20 -23.46
C LYS A 2 -38.35 -1.97 -23.59
N GLN A 3 -37.67 -1.81 -22.47
CA GLN A 3 -36.21 -1.84 -22.45
C GLN A 3 -35.74 -3.21 -22.93
N LYS A 4 -34.98 -3.24 -24.02
CA LYS A 4 -34.29 -4.46 -24.46
C LYS A 4 -33.20 -4.80 -23.45
N THR A 5 -33.11 -6.08 -23.09
CA THR A 5 -32.02 -6.56 -22.26
C THR A 5 -30.68 -6.36 -22.98
N ALA A 6 -29.57 -6.24 -22.24
CA ALA A 6 -28.22 -6.15 -22.82
C ALA A 6 -27.94 -7.32 -23.80
N TYR A 7 -28.50 -8.48 -23.54
CA TYR A 7 -28.40 -9.66 -24.40
C TYR A 7 -29.19 -9.53 -25.72
N GLU A 8 -30.37 -8.90 -25.70
CA GLU A 8 -31.17 -8.63 -26.91
C GLU A 8 -30.54 -7.50 -27.74
N MET A 9 -29.92 -6.52 -27.14
CA MET A 9 -29.12 -5.51 -27.85
C MET A 9 -27.90 -6.12 -28.51
N LEU A 10 -27.14 -6.97 -27.82
CA LEU A 10 -26.01 -7.72 -28.37
C LEU A 10 -26.44 -8.57 -29.60
N ARG A 11 -27.57 -9.23 -29.55
CA ARG A 11 -28.09 -10.03 -30.67
C ARG A 11 -28.49 -9.21 -31.91
N SER A 12 -28.95 -7.98 -31.72
CA SER A 12 -29.32 -7.09 -32.85
C SER A 12 -28.10 -6.45 -33.54
N PHE A 13 -26.98 -6.33 -32.84
CA PHE A 13 -25.73 -5.77 -33.39
C PHE A 13 -24.79 -6.86 -33.95
N VAL A 14 -24.84 -8.08 -33.43
CA VAL A 14 -23.91 -9.18 -33.75
C VAL A 14 -23.91 -9.52 -35.26
N GLY A 15 -25.04 -9.44 -35.98
CA GLY A 15 -25.11 -9.82 -37.39
C GLY A 15 -24.38 -8.82 -38.32
N SER A 16 -24.58 -7.51 -38.11
CA SER A 16 -23.97 -6.46 -38.95
C SER A 16 -22.51 -6.19 -38.58
N GLU A 17 -22.17 -6.22 -37.31
CA GLU A 17 -20.79 -6.00 -36.82
C GLU A 17 -19.85 -7.15 -37.22
N MET A 18 -20.30 -8.40 -37.18
CA MET A 18 -19.51 -9.54 -37.64
C MET A 18 -19.15 -9.41 -39.13
N CYS A 19 -20.11 -9.05 -39.98
CA CYS A 19 -19.85 -8.86 -41.41
C CYS A 19 -18.87 -7.73 -41.70
N ILE A 20 -18.95 -6.61 -40.95
CA ILE A 20 -18.02 -5.48 -41.08
C ILE A 20 -16.64 -5.90 -40.61
N ARG A 21 -16.54 -6.50 -39.42
CA ARG A 21 -15.29 -7.01 -38.85
C ARG A 21 -14.61 -8.01 -39.79
N ASP A 22 -15.35 -9.02 -40.27
CA ASP A 22 -14.79 -10.05 -41.14
C ASP A 22 -14.30 -9.48 -42.48
N ARG A 23 -15.01 -8.50 -43.05
CA ARG A 23 -14.57 -7.77 -44.22
C ARG A 23 -13.29 -7.00 -43.97
N LEU A 24 -13.24 -6.19 -42.90
CA LEU A 24 -12.06 -5.42 -42.54
C LEU A 24 -10.86 -6.33 -42.28
N TRP A 25 -11.07 -7.42 -41.56
CA TRP A 25 -10.05 -8.41 -41.26
C TRP A 25 -9.44 -9.05 -42.50
N LYS A 26 -10.27 -9.37 -43.50
CA LYS A 26 -9.80 -9.94 -44.79
C LYS A 26 -9.16 -8.95 -45.73
N THR A 27 -9.52 -7.66 -45.62
CA THR A 27 -9.18 -6.65 -46.62
C THR A 27 -7.99 -5.78 -46.21
N TYR A 28 -7.80 -5.56 -44.93
CA TYR A 28 -6.81 -4.61 -44.43
C TYR A 28 -5.78 -5.27 -43.48
N PRO A 29 -4.55 -4.73 -43.41
CA PRO A 29 -3.59 -5.14 -42.40
C PRO A 29 -4.19 -5.01 -40.98
N HIS A 30 -3.97 -6.01 -40.13
CA HIS A 30 -4.46 -6.03 -38.78
C HIS A 30 -3.46 -6.68 -37.85
N SER A 31 -3.60 -6.39 -36.55
CA SER A 31 -2.82 -7.00 -35.49
C SER A 31 -3.70 -7.25 -34.25
N HIS A 32 -3.22 -8.10 -33.37
CA HIS A 32 -3.81 -8.30 -32.05
C HIS A 32 -3.08 -7.45 -31.03
N LEU A 33 -3.84 -6.89 -30.08
CA LEU A 33 -3.29 -6.24 -28.88
C LEU A 33 -3.70 -7.06 -27.66
N GLY A 34 -2.76 -7.30 -26.77
CA GLY A 34 -3.07 -7.85 -25.45
C GLY A 34 -3.99 -6.89 -24.67
N ALA A 35 -4.98 -7.44 -23.97
CA ALA A 35 -5.99 -6.65 -23.26
C ALA A 35 -6.09 -7.00 -21.78
N SER A 36 -5.13 -7.74 -21.24
CA SER A 36 -5.11 -8.18 -19.85
C SER A 36 -3.67 -8.26 -19.31
N GLY A 37 -3.54 -8.36 -18.01
CA GLY A 37 -2.26 -8.56 -17.36
C GLY A 37 -1.22 -7.51 -17.71
N GLU A 38 0.01 -7.94 -17.84
CA GLU A 38 1.16 -7.05 -18.11
C GLU A 38 1.08 -6.31 -19.43
N ASP A 39 0.39 -6.84 -20.43
CA ASP A 39 0.19 -6.18 -21.73
C ASP A 39 -0.56 -4.85 -21.60
N VAL A 40 -1.29 -4.64 -20.53
CA VAL A 40 -1.98 -3.39 -20.21
C VAL A 40 -1.50 -2.74 -18.90
N GLY A 41 -0.38 -3.22 -18.36
CA GLY A 41 0.25 -2.66 -17.16
C GLY A 41 -0.38 -3.09 -15.84
N LEU A 42 -1.19 -4.15 -15.84
CA LEU A 42 -1.78 -4.78 -14.67
C LEU A 42 -0.95 -6.00 -14.22
N PRO A 43 -1.16 -6.53 -13.02
CA PRO A 43 -0.61 -7.81 -12.60
C PRO A 43 -1.00 -8.94 -13.55
N ASP A 44 -0.16 -9.97 -13.65
CA ASP A 44 -0.45 -11.16 -14.44
C ASP A 44 -1.77 -11.81 -14.00
N GLY A 45 -2.53 -12.31 -14.98
CA GLY A 45 -3.85 -12.91 -14.77
C GLY A 45 -5.00 -11.93 -14.48
N GLN A 46 -4.74 -10.64 -14.33
CA GLN A 46 -5.79 -9.65 -14.12
C GLN A 46 -6.40 -9.19 -15.45
N ILE A 47 -7.75 -9.24 -15.55
CA ILE A 47 -8.49 -8.78 -16.71
C ILE A 47 -8.33 -7.26 -16.86
N GLY A 48 -8.08 -6.79 -18.09
CA GLY A 48 -8.03 -5.37 -18.41
C GLY A 48 -9.38 -4.66 -18.23
N ASN A 49 -9.32 -3.35 -18.17
CA ASN A 49 -10.50 -2.50 -18.07
C ASN A 49 -10.37 -1.28 -19.00
N SER A 50 -11.45 -0.49 -19.10
CA SER A 50 -11.50 0.67 -20.00
C SER A 50 -10.43 1.71 -19.69
N GLU A 51 -10.11 1.95 -18.41
CA GLU A 51 -9.12 2.94 -18.00
C GLU A 51 -7.72 2.59 -18.52
N VAL A 52 -7.23 1.40 -18.21
CA VAL A 52 -5.88 0.98 -18.63
C VAL A 52 -5.81 0.82 -20.15
N GLY A 53 -6.88 0.34 -20.81
CA GLY A 53 -6.92 0.21 -22.27
C GLY A 53 -6.78 1.56 -22.97
N HIS A 54 -7.59 2.55 -22.59
CA HIS A 54 -7.50 3.90 -23.18
C HIS A 54 -6.19 4.59 -22.83
N LEU A 55 -5.67 4.39 -21.62
CA LEU A 55 -4.39 4.96 -21.22
C LEU A 55 -3.24 4.43 -22.09
N ASN A 56 -3.18 3.12 -22.33
CA ASN A 56 -2.13 2.50 -23.14
C ASN A 56 -2.24 2.90 -24.62
N ILE A 57 -3.45 2.93 -25.18
CA ILE A 57 -3.69 3.40 -26.55
C ILE A 57 -3.27 4.87 -26.69
N GLY A 58 -3.67 5.73 -25.76
CA GLY A 58 -3.33 7.15 -25.78
C GLY A 58 -1.83 7.43 -25.59
N ALA A 59 -1.15 6.62 -24.78
CA ALA A 59 0.29 6.73 -24.52
C ALA A 59 1.16 6.11 -25.61
N GLY A 60 0.61 5.23 -26.46
CA GLY A 60 1.37 4.46 -27.46
C GLY A 60 2.40 3.49 -26.85
N ARG A 61 2.25 3.13 -25.60
CA ARG A 61 3.12 2.22 -24.85
C ARG A 61 2.39 1.63 -23.65
N ILE A 62 2.93 0.55 -23.07
CA ILE A 62 2.42 0.00 -21.83
C ILE A 62 2.71 1.00 -20.70
N VAL A 63 1.64 1.37 -19.96
CA VAL A 63 1.71 2.21 -18.75
C VAL A 63 1.41 1.32 -17.55
N TYR A 64 2.46 0.90 -16.87
CA TYR A 64 2.32 0.05 -15.68
C TYR A 64 1.60 0.79 -14.55
N GLN A 65 0.58 0.15 -13.98
CA GLN A 65 -0.07 0.60 -12.75
C GLN A 65 0.89 0.51 -11.57
N SER A 66 0.64 1.27 -10.50
CA SER A 66 1.57 1.40 -9.38
C SER A 66 2.01 0.06 -8.79
N LEU A 67 1.07 -0.87 -8.59
CA LEU A 67 1.36 -2.21 -8.09
C LEU A 67 2.38 -2.93 -8.98
N THR A 68 2.07 -3.08 -10.26
CA THR A 68 2.93 -3.78 -11.24
C THR A 68 4.27 -3.09 -11.41
N LYS A 69 4.27 -1.75 -11.45
CA LYS A 69 5.50 -0.96 -11.61
C LYS A 69 6.46 -1.17 -10.44
N ILE A 70 5.97 -1.09 -9.19
CA ILE A 70 6.83 -1.26 -8.02
C ILE A 70 7.32 -2.70 -7.92
N THR A 71 6.47 -3.68 -8.19
CA THR A 71 6.87 -5.09 -8.23
C THR A 71 7.98 -5.33 -9.25
N LYS A 72 7.84 -4.82 -10.48
CA LYS A 72 8.90 -4.90 -11.51
C LYS A 72 10.18 -4.15 -11.10
N ASP A 73 10.04 -3.01 -10.45
CA ASP A 73 11.21 -2.27 -9.93
C ASP A 73 11.98 -3.10 -8.88
N ILE A 74 11.28 -3.90 -8.06
CA ILE A 74 11.91 -4.83 -7.11
C ILE A 74 12.62 -5.96 -7.86
N GLU A 75 11.93 -6.65 -8.77
CA GLU A 75 12.47 -7.76 -9.56
C GLU A 75 13.72 -7.37 -10.37
N THR A 76 13.72 -6.16 -10.94
CA THR A 76 14.85 -5.65 -11.73
C THR A 76 15.95 -4.99 -10.90
N GLY A 77 15.75 -4.84 -9.60
CA GLY A 77 16.67 -4.15 -8.69
C GLY A 77 16.62 -2.62 -8.78
N ALA A 78 15.76 -2.05 -9.63
CA ALA A 78 15.60 -0.61 -9.74
C ALA A 78 15.01 0.03 -8.47
N PHE A 79 14.21 -0.73 -7.72
CA PHE A 79 13.64 -0.34 -6.44
C PHE A 79 14.70 0.11 -5.44
N PHE A 80 15.79 -0.64 -5.31
CA PHE A 80 16.89 -0.41 -4.37
C PHE A 80 17.74 0.82 -4.72
N LYS A 81 17.48 1.44 -5.88
CA LYS A 81 18.17 2.66 -6.36
C LYS A 81 17.27 3.90 -6.30
N LYS A 82 16.05 3.79 -5.80
CA LYS A 82 15.12 4.91 -5.69
C LYS A 82 15.62 5.92 -4.66
N LYS A 83 15.91 7.15 -5.09
CA LYS A 83 16.55 8.19 -4.28
C LYS A 83 15.87 8.41 -2.91
N ALA A 84 14.53 8.46 -2.87
CA ALA A 84 13.81 8.69 -1.62
C ALA A 84 13.96 7.51 -0.64
N LEU A 85 14.01 6.27 -1.12
CA LEU A 85 14.24 5.09 -0.29
C LEU A 85 15.70 5.01 0.15
N VAL A 86 16.64 5.28 -0.76
CA VAL A 86 18.08 5.36 -0.46
C VAL A 86 18.32 6.38 0.64
N HIS A 87 17.80 7.60 0.51
CA HIS A 87 17.94 8.64 1.53
C HIS A 87 17.32 8.23 2.87
N ALA A 88 16.19 7.51 2.89
CA ALA A 88 15.61 7.00 4.13
C ALA A 88 16.59 6.04 4.85
N MET A 89 17.19 5.12 4.11
CA MET A 89 18.16 4.15 4.66
C MET A 89 19.45 4.83 5.12
N GLU A 90 19.98 5.77 4.32
CA GLU A 90 21.18 6.55 4.64
C GLU A 90 20.95 7.43 5.86
N ASN A 91 19.78 8.06 5.98
CA ASN A 91 19.41 8.86 7.14
C ASN A 91 19.49 8.02 8.44
N VAL A 92 18.84 6.86 8.46
CA VAL A 92 18.87 5.93 9.59
C VAL A 92 20.31 5.52 9.92
N LYS A 93 21.08 5.14 8.91
CA LYS A 93 22.46 4.69 9.08
C LYS A 93 23.37 5.79 9.62
N SER A 94 23.22 7.02 9.13
CA SER A 94 24.08 8.15 9.55
C SER A 94 23.76 8.66 10.94
N HIS A 95 22.50 8.58 11.37
CA HIS A 95 22.07 9.02 12.70
C HIS A 95 22.07 7.89 13.74
N GLY A 96 22.24 6.63 13.33
CA GLY A 96 22.05 5.49 14.21
C GLY A 96 20.61 5.40 14.76
N SER A 97 19.65 5.91 14.00
CA SER A 97 18.24 6.04 14.36
C SER A 97 17.43 4.80 13.92
N ALA A 98 16.11 4.91 13.84
CA ALA A 98 15.23 3.81 13.47
C ALA A 98 14.55 4.02 12.10
N LEU A 99 14.21 2.92 11.45
CA LEU A 99 13.33 2.88 10.28
C LEU A 99 11.94 2.37 10.69
N HIS A 100 10.92 3.16 10.43
CA HIS A 100 9.52 2.79 10.65
C HIS A 100 8.82 2.55 9.32
N LEU A 101 8.26 1.36 9.16
CA LEU A 101 7.53 0.94 7.95
C LEU A 101 6.03 0.85 8.27
N LEU A 102 5.24 1.73 7.64
CA LEU A 102 3.79 1.83 7.86
C LEU A 102 3.03 1.35 6.63
N GLY A 103 1.98 0.58 6.81
CA GLY A 103 1.07 0.26 5.71
C GLY A 103 0.22 -0.97 5.90
N LEU A 104 -0.65 -1.21 4.93
CA LEU A 104 -1.58 -2.33 4.92
C LEU A 104 -0.86 -3.63 4.58
N VAL A 105 -0.96 -4.61 5.47
CA VAL A 105 -0.37 -5.94 5.31
C VAL A 105 -1.44 -6.90 4.84
N SER A 106 -1.50 -7.13 3.54
CA SER A 106 -2.37 -8.13 2.93
C SER A 106 -1.97 -8.40 1.47
N PRO A 107 -2.32 -9.55 0.90
CA PRO A 107 -2.11 -9.87 -0.52
C PRO A 107 -3.11 -9.18 -1.46
N GLY A 108 -4.09 -8.43 -0.94
CA GLY A 108 -5.19 -7.86 -1.71
C GLY A 108 -4.79 -6.92 -2.85
N GLY A 109 -3.60 -6.31 -2.79
CA GLY A 109 -3.04 -5.54 -3.90
C GLY A 109 -3.81 -4.26 -4.29
N VAL A 110 -4.72 -3.77 -3.44
CA VAL A 110 -5.55 -2.58 -3.72
C VAL A 110 -4.89 -1.30 -3.21
N HIS A 111 -4.31 -1.32 -2.03
CA HIS A 111 -3.69 -0.16 -1.39
C HIS A 111 -2.17 -0.31 -1.23
N SER A 112 -1.73 -1.53 -1.03
CA SER A 112 -0.33 -1.92 -0.79
C SER A 112 -0.09 -3.33 -1.29
N SER A 113 1.12 -3.82 -1.12
CA SER A 113 1.47 -5.23 -1.32
C SER A 113 2.51 -5.63 -0.27
N GLU A 114 2.35 -6.79 0.34
CA GLU A 114 3.33 -7.38 1.24
C GLU A 114 4.69 -7.58 0.56
N LYS A 115 4.71 -7.93 -0.75
CA LYS A 115 5.96 -8.02 -1.54
C LYS A 115 6.76 -6.71 -1.54
N HIS A 116 6.07 -5.56 -1.48
CA HIS A 116 6.74 -4.26 -1.41
C HIS A 116 7.34 -4.02 -0.01
N LEU A 117 6.67 -4.47 1.04
CA LEU A 117 7.21 -4.46 2.41
C LEU A 117 8.44 -5.37 2.50
N PHE A 118 8.39 -6.58 1.94
CA PHE A 118 9.53 -7.51 1.91
C PHE A 118 10.71 -6.89 1.14
N GLY A 119 10.45 -6.20 0.03
CA GLY A 119 11.49 -5.42 -0.68
C GLY A 119 12.13 -4.33 0.19
N LEU A 120 11.37 -3.67 1.08
CA LEU A 120 11.91 -2.69 2.02
C LEU A 120 12.75 -3.35 3.13
N LEU A 121 12.32 -4.51 3.64
CA LEU A 121 13.10 -5.28 4.62
C LEU A 121 14.44 -5.74 4.02
N GLU A 122 14.41 -6.26 2.81
CA GLU A 122 15.64 -6.63 2.09
C GLU A 122 16.55 -5.41 1.86
N MET A 123 15.99 -4.25 1.53
CA MET A 123 16.77 -3.02 1.40
C MET A 123 17.39 -2.62 2.75
N ALA A 124 16.65 -2.67 3.84
CA ALA A 124 17.16 -2.38 5.18
C ALA A 124 18.31 -3.33 5.55
N ARG A 125 18.19 -4.62 5.25
CA ARG A 125 19.26 -5.61 5.42
C ARG A 125 20.52 -5.24 4.62
N GLN A 126 20.36 -4.86 3.34
CA GLN A 126 21.48 -4.46 2.48
C GLN A 126 22.24 -3.24 3.03
N TYR A 127 21.53 -2.31 3.69
CA TYR A 127 22.13 -1.15 4.36
C TYR A 127 22.70 -1.46 5.75
N GLY A 128 22.46 -2.68 6.26
CA GLY A 128 22.91 -3.12 7.59
C GLY A 128 22.15 -2.48 8.74
N LEU A 129 20.87 -2.11 8.51
CA LEU A 129 20.02 -1.54 9.55
C LEU A 129 19.56 -2.65 10.51
N THR A 130 19.52 -2.34 11.79
CA THR A 130 19.06 -3.26 12.85
C THR A 130 17.76 -2.81 13.50
N ASN A 131 17.52 -1.51 13.57
CA ASN A 131 16.34 -0.91 14.20
C ASN A 131 15.28 -0.65 13.13
N VAL A 132 14.50 -1.69 12.78
CA VAL A 132 13.44 -1.61 11.76
C VAL A 132 12.13 -2.06 12.38
N TYR A 133 11.18 -1.15 12.45
CA TYR A 133 9.89 -1.35 13.13
C TYR A 133 8.73 -1.28 12.15
N ILE A 134 7.85 -2.28 12.20
CA ILE A 134 6.73 -2.42 11.29
C ILE A 134 5.44 -2.06 12.03
N HIS A 135 4.69 -1.13 11.46
CA HIS A 135 3.36 -0.77 11.91
C HIS A 135 2.34 -1.35 10.95
N ALA A 136 1.88 -2.57 11.26
CA ALA A 136 1.03 -3.36 10.39
C ALA A 136 -0.43 -2.89 10.46
N PHE A 137 -0.98 -2.44 9.33
CA PHE A 137 -2.41 -2.15 9.22
C PHE A 137 -3.11 -3.38 8.66
N LEU A 138 -4.24 -3.76 9.28
CA LEU A 138 -4.99 -4.95 8.92
C LEU A 138 -6.12 -4.62 7.96
N ASP A 139 -6.39 -5.52 7.03
CA ASP A 139 -7.32 -5.31 5.93
C ASP A 139 -8.76 -5.74 6.27
N GLY A 140 -9.12 -6.99 6.07
CA GLY A 140 -10.46 -7.53 6.31
C GLY A 140 -11.57 -6.97 5.41
N ARG A 141 -11.21 -6.22 4.35
CA ARG A 141 -12.13 -5.62 3.40
C ARG A 141 -11.81 -5.96 1.94
N ASP A 142 -10.55 -5.86 1.54
CA ASP A 142 -10.07 -6.25 0.21
C ASP A 142 -9.68 -7.74 0.21
N VAL A 143 -9.58 -8.35 1.39
CA VAL A 143 -9.42 -9.78 1.67
C VAL A 143 -10.49 -10.23 2.68
N LEU A 144 -10.58 -11.52 2.96
CA LEU A 144 -11.56 -12.06 3.90
C LEU A 144 -11.38 -11.46 5.30
N PRO A 145 -12.48 -11.14 6.02
CA PRO A 145 -12.42 -10.80 7.42
C PRO A 145 -11.79 -11.94 8.25
N ARG A 146 -11.00 -11.61 9.25
CA ARG A 146 -10.31 -12.57 10.13
C ARG A 146 -9.29 -13.46 9.39
N SER A 147 -8.61 -12.91 8.38
CA SER A 147 -7.53 -13.57 7.63
C SER A 147 -6.14 -13.02 7.98
N ALA A 148 -6.04 -11.95 8.77
CA ALA A 148 -4.80 -11.26 9.07
C ALA A 148 -3.76 -12.15 9.79
N GLY A 149 -4.20 -13.16 10.55
CA GLY A 149 -3.29 -14.06 11.28
C GLY A 149 -2.25 -14.72 10.40
N ALA A 150 -2.66 -15.20 9.22
CA ALA A 150 -1.75 -15.82 8.26
C ALA A 150 -0.75 -14.81 7.68
N TYR A 151 -1.18 -13.60 7.35
CA TYR A 151 -0.32 -12.56 6.77
C TYR A 151 0.70 -12.01 7.77
N LEU A 152 0.29 -11.87 9.05
CA LEU A 152 1.22 -11.47 10.10
C LEU A 152 2.25 -12.57 10.40
N GLN A 153 1.83 -13.83 10.38
CA GLN A 153 2.77 -14.96 10.51
C GLN A 153 3.79 -14.98 9.37
N GLU A 154 3.34 -14.83 8.11
CA GLU A 154 4.22 -14.74 6.95
C GLU A 154 5.21 -13.57 7.08
N LEU A 155 4.74 -12.41 7.54
CA LEU A 155 5.59 -11.26 7.80
C LEU A 155 6.65 -11.53 8.88
N GLU A 156 6.28 -12.19 9.99
CA GLU A 156 7.22 -12.57 11.04
C GLU A 156 8.26 -13.59 10.55
N GLU A 157 7.86 -14.54 9.71
CA GLU A 157 8.75 -15.51 9.08
C GLU A 157 9.72 -14.83 8.10
N GLU A 158 9.24 -13.85 7.33
CA GLU A 158 10.08 -13.05 6.45
C GLU A 158 11.09 -12.21 7.25
N CYS A 159 10.66 -11.53 8.32
CA CYS A 159 11.56 -10.81 9.22
C CYS A 159 12.68 -11.69 9.78
N LYS A 160 12.36 -12.94 10.17
CA LYS A 160 13.35 -13.91 10.64
C LYS A 160 14.30 -14.34 9.52
N THR A 161 13.77 -14.55 8.32
CA THR A 161 14.54 -14.99 7.15
C THR A 161 15.52 -13.90 6.70
N VAL A 162 15.06 -12.68 6.62
CA VAL A 162 15.86 -11.50 6.25
C VAL A 162 16.81 -11.11 7.39
N GLY A 163 16.45 -11.41 8.64
CA GLY A 163 17.23 -11.09 9.84
C GLY A 163 17.05 -9.66 10.32
N VAL A 164 16.01 -8.95 9.87
CA VAL A 164 15.68 -7.58 10.29
C VAL A 164 14.17 -7.34 10.20
N GLY A 165 13.65 -6.51 11.10
CA GLY A 165 12.25 -6.14 11.17
C GLY A 165 11.54 -6.75 12.38
N GLU A 166 10.68 -5.95 13.00
CA GLU A 166 9.87 -6.33 14.16
C GLU A 166 8.51 -5.64 14.09
N ILE A 167 7.43 -6.37 14.35
CA ILE A 167 6.09 -5.77 14.41
C ILE A 167 5.97 -4.96 15.69
N ALA A 168 5.97 -3.64 15.58
CA ALA A 168 5.85 -2.73 16.71
C ALA A 168 4.38 -2.45 17.07
N THR A 169 3.50 -2.25 16.07
CA THR A 169 2.08 -1.98 16.31
C THR A 169 1.19 -2.67 15.30
N ILE A 170 -0.04 -2.97 15.70
CA ILE A 170 -1.10 -3.50 14.85
C ILE A 170 -2.30 -2.56 14.93
N SER A 171 -2.95 -2.28 13.79
CA SER A 171 -4.14 -1.44 13.73
C SER A 171 -5.04 -1.84 12.58
N GLY A 172 -6.32 -1.99 12.81
CA GLY A 172 -7.29 -2.13 11.72
C GLY A 172 -7.30 -0.90 10.81
N ARG A 173 -7.52 -1.11 9.52
CA ARG A 173 -7.59 -0.03 8.53
C ARG A 173 -8.66 1.02 8.81
N TYR A 174 -9.67 0.69 9.59
CA TYR A 174 -10.70 1.60 10.04
C TYR A 174 -10.12 2.81 10.80
N TYR A 175 -9.04 2.61 11.53
CA TYR A 175 -8.32 3.65 12.27
C TYR A 175 -7.18 4.26 11.46
N ALA A 176 -6.28 3.42 10.97
CA ALA A 176 -5.04 3.86 10.33
C ALA A 176 -5.22 4.37 8.90
N MET A 177 -6.33 4.04 8.26
CA MET A 177 -6.59 4.35 6.85
C MET A 177 -7.96 5.03 6.66
N ASP A 178 -8.36 5.87 7.61
CA ASP A 178 -9.54 6.73 7.45
C ASP A 178 -9.30 7.77 6.35
N ARG A 179 -10.35 8.11 5.59
CA ARG A 179 -10.33 9.15 4.54
C ARG A 179 -11.46 10.16 4.67
N ASP A 180 -12.27 10.03 5.73
CA ASP A 180 -13.51 10.78 5.90
C ASP A 180 -13.35 11.87 6.99
N LYS A 181 -12.09 12.22 7.32
CA LYS A 181 -11.72 13.20 8.36
C LYS A 181 -12.27 12.85 9.74
N ARG A 182 -12.35 11.54 10.03
CA ARG A 182 -12.64 11.05 11.37
C ARG A 182 -11.36 11.07 12.20
N TRP A 183 -10.99 12.27 12.64
CA TRP A 183 -9.72 12.50 13.31
C TRP A 183 -9.56 11.70 14.60
N ASP A 184 -10.66 11.40 15.30
CA ASP A 184 -10.69 10.51 16.48
C ASP A 184 -10.15 9.11 16.18
N ARG A 185 -10.34 8.61 14.97
CA ARG A 185 -9.80 7.33 14.53
C ARG A 185 -8.32 7.45 14.17
N THR A 186 -8.00 8.45 13.35
CA THR A 186 -6.62 8.71 12.90
C THR A 186 -5.71 9.01 14.09
N GLU A 187 -6.19 9.74 15.11
CA GLU A 187 -5.45 10.01 16.34
C GLU A 187 -5.04 8.74 17.08
N LYS A 188 -5.95 7.77 17.23
CA LYS A 188 -5.65 6.50 17.89
C LYS A 188 -4.52 5.75 17.17
N ALA A 189 -4.57 5.68 15.83
CA ALA A 189 -3.52 5.06 15.03
C ALA A 189 -2.20 5.86 15.14
N TYR A 190 -2.26 7.19 15.03
CA TYR A 190 -1.09 8.04 15.20
C TYR A 190 -0.43 7.86 16.58
N ARG A 191 -1.22 7.83 17.67
CA ARG A 191 -0.69 7.65 19.03
C ARG A 191 0.00 6.30 19.20
N ALA A 192 -0.58 5.23 18.65
CA ALA A 192 0.06 3.91 18.68
C ALA A 192 1.38 3.89 17.90
N VAL A 193 1.39 4.41 16.68
CA VAL A 193 2.58 4.43 15.81
C VAL A 193 3.64 5.40 16.31
N ALA A 194 3.26 6.67 16.53
CA ALA A 194 4.22 7.74 16.81
C ALA A 194 4.68 7.78 18.27
N LEU A 195 3.83 7.37 19.21
CA LEU A 195 4.08 7.55 20.63
C LEU A 195 4.16 6.21 21.41
N SER A 196 3.87 5.07 20.76
CA SER A 196 3.68 3.77 21.40
C SER A 196 2.66 3.81 22.53
N GLU A 197 1.55 4.55 22.30
CA GLU A 197 0.45 4.70 23.24
C GLU A 197 -0.82 4.03 22.73
N GLY A 198 -1.54 3.34 23.60
CA GLY A 198 -2.79 2.65 23.26
C GLY A 198 -2.91 1.31 23.98
N ASN A 199 -3.73 0.42 23.42
CA ASN A 199 -3.82 -0.95 23.91
C ASN A 199 -2.46 -1.65 23.76
N THR A 200 -2.25 -2.71 24.54
CA THR A 200 -1.02 -3.52 24.44
C THR A 200 -1.39 -5.00 24.32
N ALA A 201 -0.57 -5.76 23.64
CA ALA A 201 -0.64 -7.21 23.58
C ALA A 201 0.79 -7.79 23.62
N GLU A 202 0.91 -9.05 23.97
CA GLU A 202 2.19 -9.74 24.10
C GLU A 202 2.84 -9.96 22.70
N ASP A 203 2.01 -10.36 21.75
CA ASP A 203 2.41 -10.59 20.36
C ASP A 203 1.25 -10.35 19.38
N ALA A 204 1.52 -10.48 18.10
CA ALA A 204 0.57 -10.24 17.03
C ALA A 204 -0.64 -11.19 17.08
N GLN A 205 -0.41 -12.46 17.37
CA GLN A 205 -1.46 -13.48 17.43
C GLN A 205 -2.36 -13.28 18.65
N SER A 206 -1.80 -12.93 19.80
CA SER A 206 -2.55 -12.57 21.02
C SER A 206 -3.44 -11.35 20.79
N CYS A 207 -2.94 -10.33 20.08
CA CYS A 207 -3.73 -9.16 19.68
C CYS A 207 -4.95 -9.55 18.84
N LEU A 208 -4.76 -10.40 17.82
CA LEU A 208 -5.85 -10.90 16.98
C LEU A 208 -6.83 -11.77 17.78
N ALA A 209 -6.33 -12.68 18.61
CA ALA A 209 -7.16 -13.55 19.44
C ALA A 209 -8.08 -12.74 20.38
N GLN A 210 -7.55 -11.71 21.04
CA GLN A 210 -8.33 -10.79 21.86
C GLN A 210 -9.43 -10.09 21.04
N SER A 211 -9.08 -9.60 19.86
CA SER A 211 -10.03 -8.91 18.97
C SER A 211 -11.13 -9.86 18.48
N TYR A 212 -10.77 -11.05 18.01
CA TYR A 212 -11.73 -12.03 17.52
C TYR A 212 -12.65 -12.58 18.59
N ASN A 213 -12.15 -12.74 19.82
CA ASN A 213 -12.96 -13.13 20.99
C ASN A 213 -14.00 -12.05 21.35
N ALA A 214 -13.70 -10.78 21.06
CA ALA A 214 -14.62 -9.66 21.20
C ALA A 214 -15.50 -9.43 19.96
N ASP A 215 -15.54 -10.38 19.02
CA ASP A 215 -16.24 -10.31 17.72
C ASP A 215 -15.81 -9.13 16.82
N VAL A 216 -14.59 -8.65 16.98
CA VAL A 216 -13.99 -7.59 16.18
C VAL A 216 -13.14 -8.21 15.08
N SER A 217 -13.48 -7.91 13.80
CA SER A 217 -12.71 -8.39 12.64
C SER A 217 -11.49 -7.49 12.36
N ASP A 218 -10.62 -7.94 11.45
CA ASP A 218 -9.35 -7.29 11.08
C ASP A 218 -9.49 -5.79 10.81
N GLU A 219 -10.51 -5.40 10.04
CA GLU A 219 -10.76 -3.99 9.68
C GLU A 219 -10.87 -3.09 10.92
N PHE A 220 -11.42 -3.59 12.02
CA PHE A 220 -11.79 -2.83 13.21
C PHE A 220 -10.88 -3.08 14.41
N VAL A 221 -9.79 -3.81 14.27
CA VAL A 221 -8.83 -4.02 15.36
C VAL A 221 -8.35 -2.68 15.88
N VAL A 222 -8.56 -2.45 17.18
CA VAL A 222 -8.14 -1.20 17.82
C VAL A 222 -6.62 -1.09 17.79
N PRO A 223 -6.05 0.11 17.53
CA PRO A 223 -4.60 0.28 17.52
C PRO A 223 -3.96 -0.25 18.81
N THR A 224 -3.05 -1.21 18.66
CA THR A 224 -2.43 -1.98 19.75
C THR A 224 -0.92 -1.98 19.57
N VAL A 225 -0.20 -1.71 20.63
CA VAL A 225 1.26 -1.74 20.71
C VAL A 225 1.69 -3.15 21.09
N ILE A 226 2.55 -3.75 20.28
CA ILE A 226 3.18 -5.05 20.55
C ILE A 226 4.54 -4.80 21.18
N HIS A 227 5.40 -4.02 20.51
CA HIS A 227 6.70 -3.61 21.01
C HIS A 227 6.81 -2.09 21.06
N LYS A 228 7.31 -1.55 22.18
CA LYS A 228 7.37 -0.09 22.40
C LYS A 228 8.56 0.53 21.69
N HIS A 229 8.31 1.02 20.49
CA HIS A 229 9.28 1.76 19.69
C HIS A 229 8.63 3.06 19.18
N PRO A 230 8.53 4.11 20.03
CA PRO A 230 7.97 5.38 19.58
C PRO A 230 8.90 6.03 18.57
N VAL A 231 8.33 6.71 17.59
CA VAL A 231 9.10 7.45 16.57
C VAL A 231 9.82 8.62 17.24
N GLN A 232 11.11 8.76 16.95
CA GLN A 232 11.97 9.84 17.48
C GLN A 232 12.37 10.82 16.37
N ASP A 233 12.84 11.98 16.79
CA ASP A 233 13.46 12.94 15.85
C ASP A 233 14.72 12.31 15.25
N GLY A 234 14.88 12.44 13.93
CA GLY A 234 15.96 11.81 13.16
C GLY A 234 15.64 10.43 12.59
N ASP A 235 14.51 9.82 12.97
CA ASP A 235 14.08 8.57 12.38
C ASP A 235 13.63 8.74 10.91
N SER A 236 13.60 7.62 10.20
CA SER A 236 12.96 7.55 8.89
C SER A 236 11.65 6.80 8.96
N VAL A 237 10.64 7.33 8.29
CA VAL A 237 9.31 6.73 8.17
C VAL A 237 9.00 6.47 6.71
N ILE A 238 8.66 5.25 6.35
CA ILE A 238 8.23 4.91 4.99
C ILE A 238 6.80 4.37 5.05
N PHE A 239 5.88 5.07 4.39
CA PHE A 239 4.52 4.57 4.21
C PHE A 239 4.44 3.79 2.90
N PHE A 240 4.37 2.47 2.96
CA PHE A 240 4.48 1.60 1.78
C PHE A 240 3.17 1.40 0.99
N ASN A 241 2.07 2.03 1.38
CA ASN A 241 0.88 2.07 0.52
C ASN A 241 1.19 2.83 -0.78
N PHE A 242 0.84 2.27 -1.93
CA PHE A 242 0.96 2.95 -3.22
C PHE A 242 -0.32 3.71 -3.62
N ARG A 243 -1.48 3.37 -3.04
CA ARG A 243 -2.73 4.09 -3.26
C ARG A 243 -2.91 5.19 -2.21
N PRO A 244 -3.05 6.47 -2.63
CA PRO A 244 -2.93 7.62 -1.73
C PRO A 244 -4.18 7.92 -0.91
N ASP A 245 -5.39 7.60 -1.39
CA ASP A 245 -6.66 8.12 -0.85
C ASP A 245 -6.86 7.89 0.66
N ARG A 246 -6.41 6.76 1.18
CA ARG A 246 -6.51 6.39 2.60
C ARG A 246 -5.23 6.58 3.41
N ALA A 247 -4.13 6.97 2.76
CA ALA A 247 -2.87 7.22 3.45
C ALA A 247 -2.66 8.70 3.80
N ARG A 248 -3.39 9.62 3.15
CA ARG A 248 -3.20 11.07 3.30
C ARG A 248 -3.36 11.57 4.72
N GLN A 249 -4.42 11.16 5.43
CA GLN A 249 -4.72 11.71 6.76
C GLN A 249 -3.64 11.39 7.78
N LEU A 250 -3.20 10.12 7.85
CA LEU A 250 -2.13 9.73 8.76
C LEU A 250 -0.80 10.38 8.35
N THR A 251 -0.49 10.45 7.05
CA THR A 251 0.69 11.16 6.54
C THR A 251 0.65 12.64 6.95
N SER A 252 -0.49 13.31 6.79
CA SER A 252 -0.65 14.72 7.18
C SER A 252 -0.37 14.93 8.67
N ALA A 253 -0.79 13.99 9.52
CA ALA A 253 -0.50 14.03 10.95
C ALA A 253 1.00 13.94 11.27
N PHE A 254 1.81 13.30 10.43
CA PHE A 254 3.26 13.27 10.60
C PHE A 254 3.94 14.52 10.05
N VAL A 255 3.59 14.94 8.82
CA VAL A 255 4.44 15.88 8.06
C VAL A 255 3.96 17.33 8.06
N MET A 256 2.65 17.61 8.23
CA MET A 256 2.15 18.98 8.13
C MET A 256 2.55 19.82 9.35
N PRO A 257 3.20 20.99 9.15
CA PRO A 257 3.54 21.89 10.25
C PRO A 257 2.31 22.37 11.02
N ASN A 258 1.27 22.78 10.30
CA ASN A 258 0.04 23.36 10.85
C ASN A 258 -1.11 22.32 10.78
N PHE A 259 -0.84 21.12 11.29
CA PHE A 259 -1.87 20.08 11.38
C PHE A 259 -2.86 20.40 12.50
N ASP A 260 -4.14 20.40 12.20
CA ASP A 260 -5.24 20.78 13.08
C ASP A 260 -6.26 19.68 13.38
N GLY A 261 -6.05 18.47 12.84
CA GLY A 261 -6.98 17.35 13.02
C GLY A 261 -7.10 16.86 14.46
N PHE A 262 -6.00 16.88 15.21
CA PHE A 262 -5.93 16.58 16.65
C PHE A 262 -4.65 17.17 17.25
N LYS A 263 -4.58 17.22 18.60
CA LYS A 263 -3.42 17.76 19.31
C LYS A 263 -2.28 16.76 19.34
N ARG A 264 -1.19 17.08 18.65
CA ARG A 264 0.07 16.32 18.75
C ARG A 264 0.88 16.82 19.96
N PRO A 265 1.52 15.93 20.75
CA PRO A 265 2.41 16.36 21.85
C PRO A 265 3.58 17.21 21.35
N LYS A 266 4.20 16.79 20.23
CA LYS A 266 5.22 17.54 19.48
C LYS A 266 5.11 17.24 17.99
N LYS A 267 5.66 18.12 17.17
CA LYS A 267 5.95 17.80 15.77
C LYS A 267 7.22 16.97 15.75
N LEU A 268 7.18 15.82 15.10
CA LEU A 268 8.34 14.97 14.88
C LEU A 268 9.17 15.49 13.71
N ASP A 269 10.49 15.53 13.88
CA ASP A 269 11.44 15.84 12.81
C ASP A 269 11.98 14.54 12.23
N VAL A 270 11.27 14.00 11.25
CA VAL A 270 11.56 12.69 10.63
C VAL A 270 11.75 12.84 9.13
N TYR A 271 12.56 11.97 8.56
CA TYR A 271 12.58 11.79 7.13
C TYR A 271 11.38 10.93 6.71
N PHE A 272 10.39 11.52 6.02
CA PHE A 272 9.17 10.83 5.63
C PHE A 272 9.14 10.55 4.12
N ALA A 273 8.98 9.28 3.75
CA ALA A 273 8.86 8.85 2.36
C ALA A 273 7.58 8.02 2.13
N THR A 274 7.08 8.04 0.89
CA THR A 274 5.89 7.28 0.47
C THR A 274 6.16 6.58 -0.85
N MET A 275 5.50 5.44 -1.12
CA MET A 275 5.70 4.69 -2.37
C MET A 275 5.28 5.46 -3.63
N THR A 276 4.27 6.32 -3.50
CA THR A 276 3.77 7.18 -4.56
C THR A 276 3.49 8.57 -4.00
N ARG A 277 3.37 9.56 -4.87
CA ARG A 277 2.97 10.91 -4.46
C ARG A 277 1.51 10.92 -4.02
N TYR A 278 1.24 11.27 -2.75
CA TYR A 278 -0.11 11.26 -2.19
C TYR A 278 -0.87 12.54 -2.45
N GLU A 279 -0.19 13.70 -2.35
CA GLU A 279 -0.79 15.01 -2.55
C GLU A 279 0.31 16.06 -2.80
N ASP A 280 0.02 17.08 -3.62
CA ASP A 280 1.01 18.08 -4.01
C ASP A 280 1.41 19.03 -2.87
N CYS A 281 0.53 19.23 -1.90
CA CYS A 281 0.78 20.11 -0.76
C CYS A 281 1.50 19.43 0.42
N LEU A 282 1.70 18.12 0.38
CA LEU A 282 2.44 17.41 1.42
C LEU A 282 3.95 17.47 1.13
N LEU A 283 4.70 18.08 2.05
CA LEU A 283 6.17 18.17 1.98
C LEU A 283 6.79 16.85 2.43
N TYR A 284 6.96 15.94 1.48
CA TYR A 284 7.61 14.66 1.70
C TYR A 284 8.27 14.18 0.40
N THR A 285 9.07 13.14 0.50
CA THR A 285 9.73 12.54 -0.64
C THR A 285 8.99 11.29 -1.13
N SER A 286 8.90 11.13 -2.44
CA SER A 286 8.31 9.95 -3.09
C SER A 286 9.25 9.40 -4.15
N PRO A 287 9.48 8.08 -4.22
CA PRO A 287 10.33 7.44 -5.21
C PRO A 287 9.72 7.39 -6.61
N SER A 288 8.42 7.63 -6.74
CA SER A 288 7.70 7.55 -8.01
C SER A 288 7.02 8.88 -8.32
N PRO A 289 7.60 9.75 -9.18
CA PRO A 289 6.84 10.81 -9.81
C PRO A 289 5.78 10.16 -10.72
N ARG A 290 4.61 10.78 -10.82
CA ARG A 290 3.55 10.36 -11.76
C ARG A 290 4.03 10.43 -13.20
#